data_54a3adf57595b761ce11f0a1e9abc5a0
#
_entry.id   54a3adf57595b761ce11f0a1e9abc5a0
#
_cell.length_a   1.000
_cell.length_b   1.000
_cell.length_c   1.000
_cell.angle_alpha   90.00
_cell.angle_beta   90.00
_cell.angle_gamma   90.00
#
_symmetry.space_group_name_H-M   'P 1'
#
loop_
_entity.id
_entity.type
_entity.pdbx_description
1 polymer ?
#
loop_
_entity_poly.entity_id
_entity_poly.type
_entity_poly.pdbx_seq_one_letter_code
_entity_poly.pdbx_strand_id
1 'polypeptide(L)'
;SEMCIRDRNIIEKTNANLFLTGKAGTGKTTFLKRLKELSPKRMIVLAPTGIAAINAGGMTIHSFFQLPFSPYVPGTTFGSGEQKRYQFSKLKRNIIRSIDLLVIDEISMVRSDLLDAVDSVLRQYRKRHDLPFGGVQLLMIGDLQQLAPVVTPQEEHLLGQHYDTPFFFSSNALKQVGYLTIELKKVYRQQDEQFISLLNQIRENKASEATLQALNQRYIPNFVPPKEGNYIRLTTHNAPAQYINEQQLAALPAQSFSFTAEIEGDFPETSYPAD
;
A
#
# COMPACT_ATOMS: atom_id res chain seq x y z
N SER A 1 -1.37 23.66 -8.17
CA SER A 1 -0.47 24.48 -7.35
C SER A 1 0.94 24.35 -7.88
N GLU A 2 1.78 25.36 -7.75
CA GLU A 2 3.19 25.38 -8.21
C GLU A 2 4.01 24.22 -7.65
N MET A 3 3.73 23.79 -6.44
CA MET A 3 4.38 22.65 -5.79
C MET A 3 4.17 21.34 -6.58
N CYS A 4 2.95 21.07 -7.07
CA CYS A 4 2.69 19.88 -7.90
C CYS A 4 3.42 19.90 -9.25
N ILE A 5 3.69 21.09 -9.80
CA ILE A 5 4.44 21.26 -11.05
C ILE A 5 5.92 20.94 -10.82
N ARG A 6 6.49 21.43 -9.73
CA ARG A 6 7.89 21.17 -9.35
C ARG A 6 8.13 19.68 -9.11
N ASP A 7 7.24 19.04 -8.35
CA ASP A 7 7.36 17.63 -7.99
C ASP A 7 7.23 16.73 -9.23
N ARG A 8 6.31 17.08 -10.14
CA ARG A 8 6.18 16.41 -11.42
C ARG A 8 7.44 16.58 -12.29
N ASN A 9 8.02 17.77 -12.34
CA ASN A 9 9.25 18.03 -13.09
C ASN A 9 10.42 17.15 -12.61
N ILE A 10 10.55 16.91 -11.30
CA ILE A 10 11.57 16.02 -10.76
C ILE A 10 11.35 14.60 -11.29
N ILE A 11 10.12 14.10 -11.26
CA ILE A 11 9.79 12.76 -11.73
C ILE A 11 10.03 12.64 -13.25
N GLU A 12 9.58 13.61 -14.03
CA GLU A 12 9.63 13.53 -15.50
C GLU A 12 11.02 13.79 -16.07
N LYS A 13 11.76 14.73 -15.49
CA LYS A 13 13.04 15.21 -16.03
C LYS A 13 14.27 14.58 -15.40
N THR A 14 14.08 13.75 -14.37
CA THR A 14 15.18 13.08 -13.68
C THR A 14 14.88 11.60 -13.48
N ASN A 15 15.89 10.85 -13.01
CA ASN A 15 15.74 9.46 -12.57
C ASN A 15 15.84 9.35 -11.02
N ALA A 16 15.69 10.47 -10.30
CA ALA A 16 15.72 10.47 -8.84
C ALA A 16 14.50 9.72 -8.28
N ASN A 17 14.74 8.84 -7.32
CA ASN A 17 13.67 8.21 -6.57
C ASN A 17 13.03 9.24 -5.64
N LEU A 18 11.72 9.14 -5.44
CA LEU A 18 10.95 10.11 -4.68
C LEU A 18 10.06 9.42 -3.65
N PHE A 19 10.06 9.92 -2.43
CA PHE A 19 9.04 9.64 -1.42
C PHE A 19 8.14 10.86 -1.25
N LEU A 20 6.90 10.75 -1.74
CA LEU A 20 5.86 11.76 -1.60
C LEU A 20 5.03 11.44 -0.37
N THR A 21 5.15 12.24 0.67
CA THR A 21 4.42 12.07 1.92
C THR A 21 3.52 13.24 2.23
N GLY A 22 2.74 13.12 3.28
CA GLY A 22 1.84 14.16 3.78
C GLY A 22 0.61 13.59 4.45
N LYS A 23 -0.04 14.42 5.26
CA LYS A 23 -1.24 14.06 6.04
C LYS A 23 -2.38 13.57 5.13
N ALA A 24 -3.38 12.91 5.72
CA ALA A 24 -4.59 12.55 5.00
C ALA A 24 -5.23 13.81 4.37
N GLY A 25 -5.69 13.69 3.13
CA GLY A 25 -6.34 14.81 2.44
C GLY A 25 -5.43 15.90 1.89
N THR A 26 -4.10 15.70 1.86
CA THR A 26 -3.17 16.68 1.27
C THR A 26 -3.03 16.60 -0.25
N GLY A 27 -3.76 15.69 -0.90
CA GLY A 27 -3.80 15.62 -2.35
C GLY A 27 -2.84 14.61 -2.98
N LYS A 28 -2.25 13.67 -2.23
CA LYS A 28 -1.37 12.60 -2.76
C LYS A 28 -2.02 11.83 -3.93
N THR A 29 -3.25 11.36 -3.73
CA THR A 29 -4.00 10.63 -4.76
C THR A 29 -4.33 11.51 -5.97
N THR A 30 -4.63 12.78 -5.76
CA THR A 30 -4.88 13.75 -6.85
C THR A 30 -3.60 13.99 -7.66
N PHE A 31 -2.46 14.08 -6.99
CA PHE A 31 -1.16 14.16 -7.63
C PHE A 31 -0.89 12.93 -8.52
N LEU A 32 -1.11 11.73 -7.98
CA LEU A 32 -0.95 10.49 -8.74
C LEU A 32 -1.84 10.43 -9.97
N LYS A 33 -3.13 10.80 -9.84
CA LYS A 33 -4.05 10.84 -10.98
C LYS A 33 -3.55 11.77 -12.08
N ARG A 34 -3.13 12.99 -11.71
CA ARG A 34 -2.58 13.94 -12.67
C ARG A 34 -1.27 13.48 -13.28
N LEU A 35 -0.40 12.85 -12.50
CA LEU A 35 0.84 12.28 -13.03
C LEU A 35 0.57 11.22 -14.08
N LYS A 36 -0.42 10.34 -13.85
CA LYS A 36 -0.85 9.31 -14.82
C LYS A 36 -1.35 9.90 -16.14
N GLU A 37 -2.05 11.04 -16.08
CA GLU A 37 -2.61 11.70 -17.26
C GLU A 37 -1.54 12.44 -18.07
N LEU A 38 -0.55 13.01 -17.41
CA LEU A 38 0.35 13.99 -18.02
C LEU A 38 1.77 13.48 -18.28
N SER A 39 2.21 12.43 -17.55
CA SER A 39 3.59 11.95 -17.66
C SER A 39 3.79 11.10 -18.93
N PRO A 40 4.85 11.35 -19.69
CA PRO A 40 5.22 10.53 -20.84
C PRO A 40 5.89 9.21 -20.44
N LYS A 41 6.25 9.00 -19.17
CA LYS A 41 6.92 7.79 -18.69
C LYS A 41 5.99 6.59 -18.70
N ARG A 42 6.49 5.44 -19.12
CA ARG A 42 5.80 4.15 -19.01
C ARG A 42 5.72 3.77 -17.53
N MET A 43 4.56 3.97 -16.97
CA MET A 43 4.33 3.91 -15.54
C MET A 43 3.53 2.66 -15.16
N ILE A 44 3.93 2.00 -14.10
CA ILE A 44 3.14 0.97 -13.41
C ILE A 44 2.82 1.48 -12.01
N VAL A 45 1.54 1.41 -11.64
CA VAL A 45 1.06 1.81 -10.31
C VAL A 45 0.68 0.58 -9.53
N LEU A 46 1.28 0.43 -8.36
CA LEU A 46 1.08 -0.69 -7.45
C LEU A 46 0.67 -0.21 -6.06
N ALA A 47 0.04 -1.10 -5.29
CA ALA A 47 -0.30 -0.86 -3.90
C ALA A 47 -0.24 -2.16 -3.08
N PRO A 48 -0.11 -2.10 -1.75
CA PRO A 48 -0.04 -3.29 -0.90
C PRO A 48 -1.36 -4.07 -0.80
N THR A 49 -2.50 -3.39 -0.91
CA THR A 49 -3.83 -3.99 -0.75
C THR A 49 -4.70 -3.81 -1.99
N GLY A 50 -5.71 -4.68 -2.16
CA GLY A 50 -6.65 -4.60 -3.28
C GLY A 50 -7.41 -3.28 -3.32
N ILE A 51 -7.89 -2.79 -2.18
CA ILE A 51 -8.62 -1.52 -2.09
C ILE A 51 -7.72 -0.33 -2.45
N ALA A 52 -6.50 -0.30 -1.95
CA ALA A 52 -5.54 0.74 -2.30
C ALA A 52 -5.20 0.70 -3.80
N ALA A 53 -5.03 -0.50 -4.37
CA ALA A 53 -4.77 -0.69 -5.80
C ALA A 53 -5.92 -0.16 -6.67
N ILE A 54 -7.17 -0.44 -6.31
CA ILE A 54 -8.36 0.08 -7.01
C ILE A 54 -8.39 1.61 -6.94
N ASN A 55 -8.17 2.19 -5.76
CA ASN A 55 -8.18 3.64 -5.55
C ASN A 55 -7.07 4.35 -6.34
N ALA A 56 -5.90 3.73 -6.44
CA ALA A 56 -4.77 4.22 -7.23
C ALA A 56 -4.94 3.97 -8.74
N GLY A 57 -5.92 3.15 -9.13
CA GLY A 57 -6.11 2.69 -10.51
C GLY A 57 -4.93 1.85 -10.99
N GLY A 58 -4.47 0.92 -10.15
CA GLY A 58 -3.33 0.05 -10.38
C GLY A 58 -3.63 -1.41 -10.00
N MET A 59 -2.58 -2.15 -9.62
CA MET A 59 -2.63 -3.55 -9.20
C MET A 59 -1.96 -3.72 -7.83
N THR A 60 -2.19 -4.87 -7.17
CA THR A 60 -1.42 -5.19 -5.98
C THR A 60 0.01 -5.59 -6.34
N ILE A 61 0.97 -5.32 -5.43
CA ILE A 61 2.38 -5.70 -5.60
C ILE A 61 2.49 -7.21 -5.82
N HIS A 62 1.82 -8.01 -4.98
CA HIS A 62 1.84 -9.47 -5.06
C HIS A 62 1.31 -9.98 -6.41
N SER A 63 0.18 -9.45 -6.88
CA SER A 63 -0.40 -9.85 -8.16
C SER A 63 0.48 -9.45 -9.35
N PHE A 64 1.04 -8.23 -9.33
CA PHE A 64 1.87 -7.77 -10.44
C PHE A 64 3.16 -8.56 -10.55
N PHE A 65 3.88 -8.75 -9.45
CA PHE A 65 5.16 -9.47 -9.45
C PHE A 65 5.02 -10.97 -9.19
N GLN A 66 3.79 -11.49 -9.00
CA GLN A 66 3.50 -12.88 -8.67
C GLN A 66 4.33 -13.36 -7.47
N LEU A 67 4.40 -12.52 -6.42
CA LEU A 67 5.14 -12.82 -5.21
C LEU A 67 4.30 -13.68 -4.26
N PRO A 68 4.91 -14.63 -3.55
CA PRO A 68 4.25 -15.35 -2.48
C PRO A 68 3.93 -14.39 -1.31
N PHE A 69 2.99 -14.76 -0.47
CA PHE A 69 2.67 -14.00 0.75
C PHE A 69 3.66 -14.23 1.89
N SER A 70 4.48 -15.29 1.79
CA SER A 70 5.55 -15.57 2.76
C SER A 70 6.63 -14.49 2.72
N PRO A 71 7.32 -14.22 3.85
CA PRO A 71 8.42 -13.28 3.89
C PRO A 71 9.53 -13.61 2.91
N TYR A 72 10.10 -12.58 2.32
CA TYR A 72 11.27 -12.70 1.46
C TYR A 72 12.55 -12.68 2.30
N VAL A 73 13.39 -13.70 2.12
CA VAL A 73 14.70 -13.76 2.75
C VAL A 73 15.77 -13.35 1.71
N PRO A 74 16.64 -12.37 2.02
CA PRO A 74 17.70 -11.96 1.12
C PRO A 74 18.60 -13.13 0.70
N GLY A 75 18.95 -13.19 -0.60
CA GLY A 75 19.76 -14.28 -1.16
C GLY A 75 18.92 -15.46 -1.69
N THR A 76 17.63 -15.50 -1.47
CA THR A 76 16.76 -16.48 -2.13
C THR A 76 16.51 -16.06 -3.58
N THR A 77 16.74 -16.98 -4.50
CA THR A 77 16.49 -16.77 -5.94
C THR A 77 15.06 -17.20 -6.27
N PHE A 78 14.24 -16.27 -6.77
CA PHE A 78 12.93 -16.62 -7.35
C PHE A 78 13.18 -17.52 -8.57
N GLY A 79 12.65 -18.74 -8.54
CA GLY A 79 12.71 -19.68 -9.67
C GLY A 79 13.63 -20.87 -9.53
N SER A 80 14.27 -21.10 -8.36
CA SER A 80 14.97 -22.35 -8.03
C SER A 80 14.06 -23.29 -7.22
N GLY A 81 13.98 -24.57 -7.60
CA GLY A 81 13.18 -25.58 -6.91
C GLY A 81 11.69 -25.55 -7.28
N GLU A 82 10.81 -25.73 -6.29
CA GLU A 82 9.33 -25.75 -6.49
C GLU A 82 8.76 -24.43 -7.03
N GLN A 83 9.48 -23.33 -6.90
CA GLN A 83 9.10 -22.00 -7.42
C GLN A 83 9.25 -21.87 -8.96
N LYS A 84 9.60 -22.93 -9.70
CA LYS A 84 9.56 -22.94 -11.18
C LYS A 84 8.18 -22.60 -11.77
N ARG A 85 7.12 -22.61 -10.96
CA ARG A 85 5.74 -22.31 -11.38
C ARG A 85 5.51 -20.84 -11.77
N TYR A 86 6.42 -19.91 -11.42
CA TYR A 86 6.22 -18.47 -11.65
C TYR A 86 7.11 -17.90 -12.76
N GLN A 87 7.08 -18.51 -13.94
CA GLN A 87 7.69 -17.89 -15.11
C GLN A 87 6.73 -16.90 -15.76
N PHE A 88 7.10 -15.63 -15.74
CA PHE A 88 6.31 -14.62 -16.45
C PHE A 88 6.17 -14.93 -17.95
N SER A 89 4.97 -14.70 -18.48
CA SER A 89 4.73 -14.74 -19.91
C SER A 89 5.68 -13.77 -20.65
N LYS A 90 5.88 -14.01 -21.95
CA LYS A 90 6.69 -13.12 -22.78
C LYS A 90 6.20 -11.67 -22.72
N LEU A 91 4.88 -11.47 -22.74
CA LEU A 91 4.25 -10.15 -22.62
C LEU A 91 4.62 -9.48 -21.28
N LYS A 92 4.47 -10.20 -20.17
CA LYS A 92 4.79 -9.67 -18.83
C LYS A 92 6.26 -9.28 -18.69
N ARG A 93 7.16 -10.11 -19.20
CA ARG A 93 8.60 -9.79 -19.23
C ARG A 93 8.90 -8.53 -20.04
N ASN A 94 8.22 -8.33 -21.16
CA ASN A 94 8.38 -7.12 -21.97
C ASN A 94 7.86 -5.88 -21.22
N ILE A 95 6.73 -5.99 -20.53
CA ILE A 95 6.21 -4.91 -19.67
C ILE A 95 7.26 -4.55 -18.63
N ILE A 96 7.76 -5.52 -17.84
CA ILE A 96 8.77 -5.27 -16.79
C ILE A 96 10.03 -4.60 -17.34
N ARG A 97 10.47 -5.00 -18.53
CA ARG A 97 11.65 -4.39 -19.18
C ARG A 97 11.42 -2.96 -19.62
N SER A 98 10.18 -2.62 -19.97
CA SER A 98 9.83 -1.30 -20.49
C SER A 98 9.48 -0.27 -19.42
N ILE A 99 9.35 -0.63 -18.15
CA ILE A 99 8.97 0.29 -17.06
C ILE A 99 10.03 1.39 -16.92
N ASP A 100 9.59 2.64 -16.98
CA ASP A 100 10.42 3.81 -16.69
C ASP A 100 10.23 4.27 -15.25
N LEU A 101 8.97 4.18 -14.74
CA LEU A 101 8.58 4.63 -13.41
C LEU A 101 7.70 3.59 -12.73
N LEU A 102 8.13 3.10 -11.58
CA LEU A 102 7.33 2.28 -10.68
C LEU A 102 6.77 3.15 -9.56
N VAL A 103 5.45 3.26 -9.51
CA VAL A 103 4.75 3.96 -8.43
C VAL A 103 4.24 2.93 -7.43
N ILE A 104 4.51 3.15 -6.15
CA ILE A 104 3.97 2.36 -5.05
C ILE A 104 3.17 3.30 -4.15
N ASP A 105 1.84 3.18 -4.24
CA ASP A 105 0.93 3.92 -3.35
C ASP A 105 0.76 3.17 -2.03
N GLU A 106 0.43 3.89 -0.96
CA GLU A 106 0.36 3.38 0.42
C GLU A 106 1.65 2.64 0.85
N ILE A 107 2.81 3.22 0.52
CA ILE A 107 4.13 2.63 0.80
C ILE A 107 4.36 2.37 2.29
N SER A 108 3.69 3.09 3.19
CA SER A 108 3.78 2.90 4.64
C SER A 108 3.39 1.49 5.09
N MET A 109 2.53 0.80 4.32
CA MET A 109 2.09 -0.57 4.59
C MET A 109 2.99 -1.63 3.93
N VAL A 110 3.98 -1.22 3.15
CA VAL A 110 4.88 -2.14 2.44
C VAL A 110 6.05 -2.51 3.33
N ARG A 111 6.23 -3.82 3.54
CA ARG A 111 7.37 -4.35 4.31
C ARG A 111 8.69 -4.18 3.55
N SER A 112 9.77 -4.06 4.31
CA SER A 112 11.14 -3.98 3.78
C SER A 112 11.51 -5.17 2.89
N ASP A 113 11.18 -6.37 3.32
CA ASP A 113 11.42 -7.62 2.59
C ASP A 113 10.61 -7.68 1.28
N LEU A 114 9.35 -7.21 1.29
CA LEU A 114 8.53 -7.16 0.09
C LEU A 114 9.13 -6.21 -0.96
N LEU A 115 9.70 -5.08 -0.51
CA LEU A 115 10.37 -4.16 -1.41
C LEU A 115 11.67 -4.75 -1.99
N ASP A 116 12.42 -5.52 -1.20
CA ASP A 116 13.61 -6.25 -1.69
C ASP A 116 13.22 -7.41 -2.63
N ALA A 117 12.07 -8.05 -2.41
CA ALA A 117 11.51 -9.01 -3.35
C ALA A 117 11.21 -8.38 -4.72
N VAL A 118 10.61 -7.18 -4.72
CA VAL A 118 10.38 -6.38 -5.94
C VAL A 118 11.71 -6.05 -6.63
N ASP A 119 12.72 -5.63 -5.88
CA ASP A 119 14.07 -5.37 -6.41
C ASP A 119 14.65 -6.61 -7.10
N SER A 120 14.59 -7.76 -6.44
CA SER A 120 15.11 -9.03 -6.97
C SER A 120 14.46 -9.38 -8.32
N VAL A 121 13.14 -9.28 -8.42
CA VAL A 121 12.41 -9.54 -9.68
C VAL A 121 12.79 -8.53 -10.77
N LEU A 122 12.89 -7.25 -10.44
CA LEU A 122 13.24 -6.21 -11.40
C LEU A 122 14.67 -6.41 -11.92
N ARG A 123 15.66 -6.66 -11.07
CA ARG A 123 17.05 -6.96 -11.48
C ARG A 123 17.08 -8.15 -12.44
N GLN A 124 16.42 -9.26 -12.07
CA GLN A 124 16.40 -10.50 -12.85
C GLN A 124 15.80 -10.30 -14.25
N TYR A 125 14.58 -9.77 -14.33
CA TYR A 125 13.86 -9.69 -15.60
C TYR A 125 14.27 -8.54 -16.52
N ARG A 126 14.87 -7.50 -15.94
CA ARG A 126 15.51 -6.41 -16.71
C ARG A 126 16.95 -6.74 -17.11
N LYS A 127 17.52 -7.82 -16.57
CA LYS A 127 18.93 -8.24 -16.77
C LYS A 127 19.93 -7.14 -16.35
N ARG A 128 19.62 -6.44 -15.27
CA ARG A 128 20.47 -5.39 -14.67
C ARG A 128 20.70 -5.71 -13.20
N HIS A 129 21.50 -6.75 -12.98
CA HIS A 129 21.77 -7.30 -11.65
C HIS A 129 22.59 -6.35 -10.75
N ASP A 130 23.35 -5.47 -11.36
CA ASP A 130 24.21 -4.47 -10.73
C ASP A 130 23.45 -3.24 -10.22
N LEU A 131 22.24 -2.99 -10.74
CA LEU A 131 21.44 -1.80 -10.41
C LEU A 131 20.25 -2.14 -9.53
N PRO A 132 20.12 -1.51 -8.36
CA PRO A 132 18.91 -1.62 -7.55
C PRO A 132 17.65 -1.31 -8.37
N PHE A 133 16.60 -2.11 -8.14
CA PHE A 133 15.35 -2.09 -8.89
C PHE A 133 15.51 -2.23 -10.41
N GLY A 134 16.62 -2.85 -10.87
CA GLY A 134 16.95 -2.96 -12.27
C GLY A 134 17.06 -1.60 -12.98
N GLY A 135 17.36 -0.52 -12.25
CA GLY A 135 17.47 0.85 -12.74
C GLY A 135 16.13 1.52 -13.02
N VAL A 136 15.02 1.03 -12.48
CA VAL A 136 13.70 1.70 -12.56
C VAL A 136 13.65 2.82 -11.55
N GLN A 137 13.12 3.98 -11.96
CA GLN A 137 12.83 5.08 -11.02
C GLN A 137 11.64 4.71 -10.13
N LEU A 138 11.74 5.01 -8.83
CA LEU A 138 10.67 4.78 -7.86
C LEU A 138 9.96 6.09 -7.48
N LEU A 139 8.64 6.05 -7.45
CA LEU A 139 7.79 7.01 -6.76
C LEU A 139 7.03 6.29 -5.66
N MET A 140 7.41 6.52 -4.43
CA MET A 140 6.78 5.98 -3.23
C MET A 140 5.83 7.02 -2.66
N ILE A 141 4.55 6.68 -2.47
CA ILE A 141 3.52 7.58 -1.95
C ILE A 141 2.97 6.98 -0.66
N GLY A 142 2.91 7.76 0.41
CA GLY A 142 2.35 7.26 1.66
C GLY A 142 2.47 8.22 2.83
N ASP A 143 2.09 7.74 4.00
CA ASP A 143 2.11 8.46 5.25
C ASP A 143 2.51 7.53 6.39
N LEU A 144 3.74 7.70 6.91
CA LEU A 144 4.29 6.84 7.96
C LEU A 144 3.54 6.87 9.30
N GLN A 145 2.65 7.84 9.48
CA GLN A 145 1.80 7.92 10.68
C GLN A 145 0.40 7.35 10.46
N GLN A 146 0.15 6.73 9.30
CA GLN A 146 -1.02 5.91 9.03
C GLN A 146 -0.69 4.43 9.31
N LEU A 147 -1.34 3.51 8.61
CA LEU A 147 -1.14 2.08 8.87
C LEU A 147 0.30 1.65 8.57
N ALA A 148 0.89 0.98 9.54
CA ALA A 148 2.20 0.34 9.43
C ALA A 148 2.09 -1.00 8.67
N PRO A 149 3.23 -1.57 8.23
CA PRO A 149 3.25 -2.93 7.71
C PRO A 149 2.74 -3.92 8.76
N VAL A 150 1.94 -4.90 8.33
CA VAL A 150 1.49 -5.98 9.20
C VAL A 150 2.57 -7.05 9.24
N VAL A 151 3.00 -7.41 10.45
CA VAL A 151 4.01 -8.44 10.69
C VAL A 151 3.53 -9.31 11.85
N THR A 152 3.50 -10.62 11.65
CA THR A 152 3.20 -11.56 12.73
C THR A 152 4.44 -11.75 13.63
N PRO A 153 4.30 -12.18 14.89
CA PRO A 153 5.45 -12.41 15.78
C PRO A 153 6.48 -13.38 15.21
N GLN A 154 6.05 -14.37 14.43
CA GLN A 154 6.95 -15.32 13.77
C GLN A 154 7.74 -14.67 12.63
N GLU A 155 7.08 -13.84 11.83
CA GLU A 155 7.72 -13.08 10.76
C GLU A 155 8.66 -12.02 11.31
N GLU A 156 8.31 -11.36 12.41
CA GLU A 156 9.15 -10.36 13.07
C GLU A 156 10.51 -10.92 13.47
N HIS A 157 10.52 -12.13 14.07
CA HIS A 157 11.76 -12.81 14.42
C HIS A 157 12.63 -13.11 13.18
N LEU A 158 12.02 -13.58 12.09
CA LEU A 158 12.72 -13.87 10.84
C LEU A 158 13.25 -12.60 10.18
N LEU A 159 12.41 -11.59 10.05
CA LEU A 159 12.75 -10.33 9.38
C LEU A 159 13.79 -9.52 10.17
N GLY A 160 13.73 -9.55 11.50
CA GLY A 160 14.69 -8.89 12.39
C GLY A 160 16.14 -9.35 12.24
N GLN A 161 16.37 -10.53 11.62
CA GLN A 161 17.72 -11.01 11.28
C GLN A 161 18.29 -10.31 10.04
N HIS A 162 17.47 -9.67 9.21
CA HIS A 162 17.85 -9.13 7.91
C HIS A 162 17.56 -7.63 7.76
N TYR A 163 16.65 -7.08 8.57
CA TYR A 163 16.17 -5.70 8.46
C TYR A 163 16.09 -5.02 9.81
N ASP A 164 16.48 -3.76 9.89
CA ASP A 164 16.43 -2.96 11.12
C ASP A 164 14.98 -2.71 11.59
N THR A 165 14.06 -2.56 10.65
CA THR A 165 12.62 -2.37 10.90
C THR A 165 11.79 -3.02 9.78
N PRO A 166 10.50 -3.31 10.01
CA PRO A 166 9.64 -3.82 8.96
C PRO A 166 9.27 -2.78 7.89
N PHE A 167 9.53 -1.49 8.11
CA PHE A 167 9.14 -0.44 7.19
C PHE A 167 9.98 -0.44 5.91
N PHE A 168 9.38 -0.01 4.82
CA PHE A 168 9.98 0.03 3.48
C PHE A 168 11.37 0.67 3.42
N PHE A 169 11.64 1.69 4.22
CA PHE A 169 12.93 2.38 4.24
C PHE A 169 14.08 1.54 4.82
N SER A 170 13.78 0.40 5.46
CA SER A 170 14.79 -0.58 5.87
C SER A 170 15.15 -1.59 4.76
N SER A 171 14.51 -1.52 3.59
CA SER A 171 14.89 -2.32 2.41
C SER A 171 16.36 -2.12 2.07
N ASN A 172 17.09 -3.24 1.89
CA ASN A 172 18.51 -3.24 1.55
C ASN A 172 18.76 -2.63 0.15
N ALA A 173 17.84 -2.86 -0.78
CA ALA A 173 17.92 -2.28 -2.12
C ALA A 173 17.69 -0.77 -2.11
N LEU A 174 16.71 -0.30 -1.32
CA LEU A 174 16.39 1.12 -1.24
C LEU A 174 17.52 1.93 -0.57
N LYS A 175 18.18 1.36 0.45
CA LYS A 175 19.36 1.96 1.09
C LYS A 175 20.51 2.21 0.12
N GLN A 176 20.62 1.44 -0.98
CA GLN A 176 21.69 1.60 -1.97
C GLN A 176 21.47 2.78 -2.92
N VAL A 177 20.24 3.21 -3.16
CA VAL A 177 19.94 4.23 -4.19
C VAL A 177 19.55 5.58 -3.60
N GLY A 178 19.09 5.63 -2.38
CA GLY A 178 18.54 6.84 -1.78
C GLY A 178 17.28 7.35 -2.47
N TYR A 179 16.67 8.37 -1.90
CA TYR A 179 15.48 9.04 -2.45
C TYR A 179 15.33 10.44 -1.88
N LEU A 180 14.64 11.29 -2.62
CA LEU A 180 14.21 12.61 -2.15
C LEU A 180 12.87 12.48 -1.45
N THR A 181 12.67 13.21 -0.35
CA THR A 181 11.39 13.28 0.33
C THR A 181 10.72 14.62 0.08
N ILE A 182 9.47 14.58 -0.34
CA ILE A 182 8.60 15.76 -0.49
C ILE A 182 7.38 15.57 0.39
N GLU A 183 7.14 16.54 1.27
CA GLU A 183 5.97 16.54 2.14
C GLU A 183 4.91 17.55 1.65
N LEU A 184 3.70 17.05 1.38
CA LEU A 184 2.52 17.87 1.10
C LEU A 184 1.90 18.32 2.42
N LYS A 185 1.92 19.63 2.70
CA LYS A 185 1.51 20.18 4.00
C LYS A 185 0.04 20.61 4.04
N LYS A 186 -0.50 21.12 2.92
CA LYS A 186 -1.85 21.68 2.88
C LYS A 186 -2.92 20.60 2.80
N VAL A 187 -3.83 20.58 3.77
CA VAL A 187 -5.00 19.69 3.80
C VAL A 187 -6.13 20.31 2.99
N TYR A 188 -6.76 19.52 2.12
CA TYR A 188 -7.87 19.95 1.26
C TYR A 188 -9.17 19.20 1.52
N ARG A 189 -9.10 18.01 2.13
CA ARG A 189 -10.27 17.14 2.32
C ARG A 189 -11.19 17.63 3.42
N GLN A 190 -10.64 18.20 4.47
CA GLN A 190 -11.35 18.65 5.66
C GLN A 190 -11.25 20.16 5.76
N GLN A 191 -12.38 20.83 6.06
CA GLN A 191 -12.50 22.28 6.19
C GLN A 191 -12.67 22.74 7.65
N ASP A 192 -13.06 21.85 8.54
CA ASP A 192 -13.20 22.13 9.96
C ASP A 192 -11.80 22.23 10.61
N GLU A 193 -11.34 23.45 10.83
CA GLU A 193 -10.02 23.73 11.39
C GLU A 193 -9.86 23.19 12.81
N GLN A 194 -10.93 23.19 13.63
CA GLN A 194 -10.89 22.64 14.97
C GLN A 194 -10.67 21.12 14.92
N PHE A 195 -11.40 20.42 14.07
CA PHE A 195 -11.25 18.98 13.89
C PHE A 195 -9.86 18.62 13.34
N ILE A 196 -9.36 19.36 12.35
CA ILE A 196 -7.99 19.20 11.83
C ILE A 196 -6.96 19.38 12.95
N SER A 197 -7.13 20.38 13.81
CA SER A 197 -6.24 20.62 14.95
C SER A 197 -6.24 19.44 15.92
N LEU A 198 -7.40 18.93 16.30
CA LEU A 198 -7.54 17.74 17.18
C LEU A 198 -6.83 16.52 16.60
N LEU A 199 -7.07 16.23 15.31
CA LEU A 199 -6.42 15.11 14.62
C LEU A 199 -4.90 15.27 14.55
N ASN A 200 -4.40 16.49 14.34
CA ASN A 200 -2.98 16.76 14.34
C ASN A 200 -2.33 16.57 15.71
N GLN A 201 -3.02 16.94 16.78
CA GLN A 201 -2.52 16.73 18.14
C GLN A 201 -2.37 15.23 18.46
N ILE A 202 -3.33 14.40 18.03
CA ILE A 202 -3.20 12.93 18.16
C ILE A 202 -2.02 12.44 17.33
N ARG A 203 -1.97 12.82 16.05
CA ARG A 203 -0.94 12.41 15.11
C ARG A 203 0.48 12.71 15.60
N GLU A 204 0.66 13.88 16.23
CA GLU A 204 1.95 14.34 16.72
C GLU A 204 2.26 13.91 18.17
N ASN A 205 1.41 13.06 18.74
CA ASN A 205 1.47 12.61 20.13
C ASN A 205 1.48 13.78 21.13
N LYS A 206 0.71 14.83 20.82
CA LYS A 206 0.53 16.04 21.63
C LYS A 206 -0.88 16.18 22.18
N ALA A 207 -1.65 15.09 22.20
CA ALA A 207 -3.01 15.10 22.71
C ALA A 207 -3.01 15.40 24.21
N SER A 208 -3.72 16.46 24.59
CA SER A 208 -3.95 16.86 25.98
C SER A 208 -5.29 16.29 26.49
N GLU A 209 -5.55 16.43 27.79
CA GLU A 209 -6.86 16.09 28.38
C GLU A 209 -7.99 16.89 27.69
N ALA A 210 -7.77 18.17 27.38
CA ALA A 210 -8.72 18.97 26.63
C ALA A 210 -8.97 18.45 25.20
N THR A 211 -7.96 17.89 24.54
CA THR A 211 -8.09 17.24 23.24
C THR A 211 -8.99 16.02 23.32
N LEU A 212 -8.77 15.17 24.33
CA LEU A 212 -9.57 13.98 24.58
C LEU A 212 -11.02 14.31 24.93
N GLN A 213 -11.22 15.32 25.78
CA GLN A 213 -12.57 15.79 26.13
C GLN A 213 -13.32 16.31 24.89
N ALA A 214 -12.67 17.08 24.03
CA ALA A 214 -13.27 17.59 22.79
C ALA A 214 -13.66 16.46 21.84
N LEU A 215 -12.85 15.42 21.70
CA LEU A 215 -13.17 14.23 20.92
C LEU A 215 -14.29 13.40 21.54
N ASN A 216 -14.27 13.23 22.86
CA ASN A 216 -15.27 12.47 23.60
C ASN A 216 -16.67 13.11 23.57
N GLN A 217 -16.80 14.39 23.22
CA GLN A 217 -18.11 14.99 22.95
C GLN A 217 -18.88 14.31 21.79
N ARG A 218 -18.15 13.59 20.91
CA ARG A 218 -18.74 12.80 19.84
C ARG A 218 -19.13 11.37 20.26
N TYR A 219 -18.79 10.96 21.47
CA TYR A 219 -19.14 9.66 22.00
C TYR A 219 -20.60 9.60 22.37
N ILE A 220 -21.36 8.73 21.72
CA ILE A 220 -22.76 8.45 22.01
C ILE A 220 -22.85 6.99 22.45
N PRO A 221 -23.14 6.72 23.73
CA PRO A 221 -23.31 5.35 24.21
C PRO A 221 -24.42 4.62 23.43
N ASN A 222 -24.16 3.37 23.05
CA ASN A 222 -25.14 2.52 22.34
C ASN A 222 -25.71 3.15 21.06
N PHE A 223 -24.89 3.95 20.35
CA PHE A 223 -25.33 4.56 19.10
C PHE A 223 -25.75 3.49 18.08
N VAL A 224 -26.99 3.60 17.63
CA VAL A 224 -27.54 2.81 16.53
C VAL A 224 -27.64 3.73 15.31
N PRO A 225 -26.86 3.47 14.26
CA PRO A 225 -26.93 4.32 13.07
C PRO A 225 -28.31 4.21 12.41
N PRO A 226 -28.88 5.34 11.94
CA PRO A 226 -30.13 5.31 11.19
C PRO A 226 -29.94 4.54 9.87
N LYS A 227 -30.99 3.83 9.44
CA LYS A 227 -30.95 2.98 8.23
C LYS A 227 -30.62 3.76 6.95
N GLU A 228 -31.01 5.01 6.87
CA GLU A 228 -30.80 5.90 5.72
C GLU A 228 -29.46 6.65 5.79
N GLY A 229 -28.68 6.48 6.84
CA GLY A 229 -27.39 7.14 7.00
C GLY A 229 -26.27 6.30 6.41
N ASN A 230 -25.35 6.93 5.67
CA ASN A 230 -24.14 6.28 5.16
C ASN A 230 -23.08 6.13 6.29
N TYR A 231 -23.42 5.41 7.34
CA TYR A 231 -22.52 5.14 8.45
C TYR A 231 -21.68 3.90 8.17
N ILE A 232 -20.38 4.04 8.37
CA ILE A 232 -19.41 2.93 8.32
C ILE A 232 -18.97 2.63 9.75
N ARG A 233 -19.01 1.35 10.14
CA ARG A 233 -18.50 0.91 11.44
C ARG A 233 -17.07 0.42 11.28
N LEU A 234 -16.14 1.00 12.04
CA LEU A 234 -14.75 0.55 12.10
C LEU A 234 -14.57 -0.39 13.29
N THR A 235 -13.85 -1.48 13.07
CA THR A 235 -13.50 -2.47 14.08
C THR A 235 -12.01 -2.74 14.06
N THR A 236 -11.47 -3.20 15.18
CA THR A 236 -10.04 -3.57 15.29
C THR A 236 -9.75 -5.01 14.87
N HIS A 237 -10.79 -5.84 14.70
CA HIS A 237 -10.66 -7.26 14.37
C HIS A 237 -11.64 -7.64 13.25
N ASN A 238 -11.29 -8.68 12.48
CA ASN A 238 -12.11 -9.15 11.35
C ASN A 238 -13.43 -9.79 11.81
N ALA A 239 -13.44 -10.58 12.87
CA ALA A 239 -14.64 -11.29 13.31
C ALA A 239 -15.86 -10.38 13.62
N PRO A 240 -15.71 -9.25 14.36
CA PRO A 240 -16.81 -8.30 14.51
C PRO A 240 -17.24 -7.66 13.19
N ALA A 241 -16.29 -7.38 12.28
CA ALA A 241 -16.62 -6.82 10.96
C ALA A 241 -17.45 -7.81 10.14
N GLN A 242 -17.03 -9.07 10.11
CA GLN A 242 -17.74 -10.15 9.40
C GLN A 242 -19.14 -10.32 9.95
N TYR A 243 -19.31 -10.45 11.24
CA TYR A 243 -20.62 -10.58 11.89
C TYR A 243 -21.58 -9.43 11.49
N ILE A 244 -21.09 -8.18 11.50
CA ILE A 244 -21.91 -7.02 11.12
C ILE A 244 -22.27 -7.10 9.64
N ASN A 245 -21.32 -7.45 8.77
CA ASN A 245 -21.54 -7.55 7.32
C ASN A 245 -22.55 -8.65 6.99
N GLU A 246 -22.47 -9.81 7.63
CA GLU A 246 -23.43 -10.91 7.45
C GLU A 246 -24.85 -10.50 7.85
N GLN A 247 -24.99 -9.80 8.97
CA GLN A 247 -26.30 -9.28 9.37
C GLN A 247 -26.87 -8.28 8.38
N GLN A 248 -26.04 -7.38 7.84
CA GLN A 248 -26.48 -6.41 6.84
C GLN A 248 -26.82 -7.10 5.51
N LEU A 249 -26.03 -8.09 5.12
CA LEU A 249 -26.27 -8.89 3.92
C LEU A 249 -27.60 -9.67 4.02
N ALA A 250 -27.84 -10.30 5.15
CA ALA A 250 -29.09 -11.05 5.41
C ALA A 250 -30.33 -10.13 5.46
N ALA A 251 -30.16 -8.85 5.78
CA ALA A 251 -31.24 -7.87 5.79
C ALA A 251 -31.60 -7.30 4.42
N LEU A 252 -30.82 -7.62 3.37
CA LEU A 252 -31.12 -7.19 2.01
C LEU A 252 -32.38 -7.94 1.47
N PRO A 253 -33.30 -7.24 0.81
CA PRO A 253 -34.54 -7.87 0.28
C PRO A 253 -34.31 -8.70 -0.99
N ALA A 254 -33.07 -8.82 -1.46
CA ALA A 254 -32.72 -9.54 -2.67
C ALA A 254 -32.50 -11.04 -2.40
N GLN A 255 -32.71 -11.86 -3.41
CA GLN A 255 -32.40 -13.29 -3.36
C GLN A 255 -30.88 -13.49 -3.24
N SER A 256 -30.44 -14.33 -2.31
CA SER A 256 -29.03 -14.71 -2.19
C SER A 256 -28.67 -15.81 -3.21
N PHE A 257 -27.48 -15.70 -3.76
CA PHE A 257 -26.89 -16.73 -4.62
C PHE A 257 -25.58 -17.19 -3.98
N SER A 258 -25.40 -18.49 -3.86
CA SER A 258 -24.15 -19.09 -3.38
C SER A 258 -23.39 -19.70 -4.54
N PHE A 259 -22.10 -19.42 -4.63
CA PHE A 259 -21.20 -20.01 -5.61
C PHE A 259 -20.11 -20.76 -4.87
N THR A 260 -19.94 -22.04 -5.20
CA THR A 260 -18.87 -22.86 -4.62
C THR A 260 -17.67 -22.81 -5.57
N ALA A 261 -16.49 -22.48 -5.02
CA ALA A 261 -15.25 -22.49 -5.78
C ALA A 261 -14.78 -23.94 -6.00
N GLU A 262 -14.31 -24.24 -7.20
CA GLU A 262 -13.55 -25.46 -7.47
C GLU A 262 -12.06 -25.14 -7.37
N ILE A 263 -11.32 -25.95 -6.62
CA ILE A 263 -9.90 -25.76 -6.38
C ILE A 263 -9.13 -26.78 -7.20
N GLU A 264 -8.28 -26.30 -8.11
CA GLU A 264 -7.39 -27.12 -8.89
C GLU A 264 -5.93 -26.94 -8.41
N GLY A 265 -5.24 -28.05 -8.12
CA GLY A 265 -3.86 -28.07 -7.67
C GLY A 265 -3.69 -27.77 -6.17
N ASP A 266 -2.43 -27.50 -5.77
CA ASP A 266 -2.07 -27.22 -4.38
C ASP A 266 -2.35 -25.74 -4.06
N PHE A 267 -3.55 -25.44 -3.59
CA PHE A 267 -3.93 -24.12 -3.12
C PHE A 267 -4.03 -24.15 -1.58
N PRO A 268 -3.28 -23.33 -0.83
CA PRO A 268 -3.29 -23.40 0.62
C PRO A 268 -4.64 -22.97 1.19
N GLU A 269 -5.18 -23.76 2.12
CA GLU A 269 -6.47 -23.49 2.79
C GLU A 269 -6.55 -22.11 3.42
N THR A 270 -5.42 -21.61 3.93
CA THR A 270 -5.33 -20.24 4.51
C THR A 270 -5.57 -19.12 3.48
N SER A 271 -5.57 -19.44 2.19
CA SER A 271 -5.83 -18.50 1.09
C SER A 271 -7.22 -18.66 0.48
N TYR A 272 -8.06 -19.55 1.03
CA TYR A 272 -9.44 -19.66 0.60
C TYR A 272 -10.18 -18.35 0.90
N PRO A 273 -11.09 -17.92 0.01
CA PRO A 273 -11.99 -16.83 0.35
C PRO A 273 -12.74 -17.23 1.62
N ALA A 274 -12.85 -16.30 2.57
CA ALA A 274 -13.66 -16.52 3.76
C ALA A 274 -15.12 -16.74 3.32
N ASP A 275 -15.73 -17.77 3.89
CA ASP A 275 -17.17 -18.07 3.71
C ASP A 275 -18.05 -16.96 4.28
#